data_56e02fafa4d943434cde4c2a8afcd5ba
#
_entry.id   56e02fafa4d943434cde4c2a8afcd5ba
#
_cell.length_a   1.000
_cell.length_b   1.000
_cell.length_c   1.000
_cell.angle_alpha   90.00
_cell.angle_beta   90.00
_cell.angle_gamma   90.00
#
_symmetry.space_group_name_H-M   'P 1'
#
loop_
_entity.id
_entity.type
_entity.pdbx_description
1 polymer ?
#
loop_
_entity_poly.entity_id
_entity_poly.type
_entity_poly.pdbx_seq_one_letter_code
_entity_poly.pdbx_strand_id
1 'polypeptide(L)'
;MSLRMKKSLTIITIITAFLISLGIIAWVYAADKTPETYKIDNDKSLFRDSKRTKPAVEFTHEKHEKKHKIDCTECHHDYKDGKNTWKQGDKVLKCGECHKAVEEGKKMTLQNAYHKNCKDCHTRLKTDGKKTGPTLCAQCHVADKK
;
A
#
# COMPACT_ATOMS: atom_id res chain seq x y z
N MET A 1 48.29 1.60 -33.60
CA MET A 1 47.67 1.20 -32.31
C MET A 1 47.78 -0.30 -32.16
N SER A 2 48.54 -0.76 -31.17
CA SER A 2 48.93 -2.18 -31.00
C SER A 2 47.73 -3.08 -30.75
N LEU A 3 47.78 -4.31 -31.25
CA LEU A 3 46.74 -5.34 -31.11
C LEU A 3 46.41 -5.61 -29.62
N ARG A 4 47.38 -5.44 -28.73
CA ARG A 4 47.25 -5.54 -27.27
C ARG A 4 46.34 -4.46 -26.68
N MET A 5 46.48 -3.20 -27.15
CA MET A 5 45.64 -2.09 -26.70
C MET A 5 44.17 -2.25 -27.15
N LYS A 6 43.94 -2.75 -28.37
CA LYS A 6 42.58 -3.02 -28.86
C LYS A 6 41.88 -4.09 -28.02
N LYS A 7 42.56 -5.20 -27.67
CA LYS A 7 41.99 -6.25 -26.79
C LYS A 7 41.66 -5.73 -25.39
N SER A 8 42.54 -4.92 -24.81
CA SER A 8 42.31 -4.33 -23.49
C SER A 8 41.10 -3.38 -23.45
N LEU A 9 40.95 -2.56 -24.49
CA LEU A 9 39.82 -1.64 -24.60
C LEU A 9 38.48 -2.38 -24.75
N THR A 10 38.45 -3.46 -25.53
CA THR A 10 37.26 -4.29 -25.71
C THR A 10 36.82 -4.99 -24.41
N ILE A 11 37.81 -5.48 -23.63
CA ILE A 11 37.51 -6.13 -22.33
C ILE A 11 36.95 -5.11 -21.34
N ILE A 12 37.50 -3.89 -21.28
CA ILE A 12 37.00 -2.82 -20.40
C ILE A 12 35.58 -2.44 -20.77
N THR A 13 35.28 -2.29 -22.07
CA THR A 13 33.91 -1.94 -22.50
C THR A 13 32.88 -3.04 -22.18
N ILE A 14 33.26 -4.31 -22.29
CA ILE A 14 32.39 -5.42 -21.93
C ILE A 14 32.10 -5.43 -20.41
N ILE A 15 33.15 -5.24 -19.59
CA ILE A 15 32.99 -5.23 -18.12
C ILE A 15 32.12 -4.04 -17.67
N THR A 16 32.32 -2.85 -18.24
CA THR A 16 31.51 -1.68 -17.90
C THR A 16 30.06 -1.86 -18.31
N ALA A 17 29.77 -2.40 -19.50
CA ALA A 17 28.40 -2.70 -19.93
C ALA A 17 27.73 -3.74 -19.02
N PHE A 18 28.45 -4.76 -18.58
CA PHE A 18 27.93 -5.78 -17.66
C PHE A 18 27.62 -5.20 -16.27
N LEU A 19 28.50 -4.34 -15.72
CA LEU A 19 28.27 -3.67 -14.44
C LEU A 19 27.07 -2.71 -14.49
N ILE A 20 26.89 -1.99 -15.59
CA ILE A 20 25.74 -1.11 -15.80
C ILE A 20 24.45 -1.93 -15.87
N SER A 21 24.44 -3.06 -16.58
CA SER A 21 23.27 -3.93 -16.67
C SER A 21 22.89 -4.53 -15.32
N LEU A 22 23.85 -4.96 -14.51
CA LEU A 22 23.60 -5.45 -13.14
C LEU A 22 23.08 -4.34 -12.22
N GLY A 23 23.57 -3.12 -12.34
CA GLY A 23 23.09 -1.96 -11.59
C GLY A 23 21.65 -1.61 -11.92
N ILE A 24 21.27 -1.64 -13.18
CA ILE A 24 19.88 -1.38 -13.62
C ILE A 24 18.94 -2.47 -13.11
N ILE A 25 19.33 -3.73 -13.18
CA ILE A 25 18.53 -4.85 -12.66
C ILE A 25 18.32 -4.71 -11.15
N ALA A 26 19.36 -4.42 -10.40
CA ALA A 26 19.26 -4.21 -8.95
C ALA A 26 18.33 -3.03 -8.59
N TRP A 27 18.35 -1.96 -9.39
CA TRP A 27 17.50 -0.78 -9.18
C TRP A 27 16.02 -1.10 -9.44
N VAL A 28 15.71 -1.87 -10.48
CA VAL A 28 14.35 -2.30 -10.81
C VAL A 28 13.79 -3.21 -9.70
N TYR A 29 14.59 -4.14 -9.18
CA TYR A 29 14.15 -5.00 -8.07
C TYR A 29 14.00 -4.26 -6.73
N ALA A 30 14.71 -3.17 -6.50
CA ALA A 30 14.59 -2.37 -5.28
C ALA A 30 13.36 -1.45 -5.28
N ALA A 31 12.83 -1.09 -6.44
CA ALA A 31 11.74 -0.13 -6.58
C ALA A 31 10.34 -0.69 -6.26
N ASP A 32 10.17 -2.01 -6.14
CA ASP A 32 8.84 -2.64 -6.05
C ASP A 32 8.57 -3.34 -4.69
N LYS A 33 9.33 -3.02 -3.64
CA LYS A 33 9.07 -3.60 -2.32
C LYS A 33 8.10 -2.72 -1.54
N THR A 34 6.83 -3.12 -1.53
CA THR A 34 5.84 -2.51 -0.63
C THR A 34 6.29 -2.64 0.83
N PRO A 35 6.23 -1.57 1.62
CA PRO A 35 6.57 -1.66 3.04
C PRO A 35 5.75 -2.73 3.75
N GLU A 36 6.37 -3.47 4.67
CA GLU A 36 5.67 -4.46 5.49
C GLU A 36 4.55 -3.82 6.32
N THR A 37 4.79 -2.61 6.79
CA THR A 37 3.86 -1.86 7.64
C THR A 37 3.69 -0.44 7.12
N TYR A 38 2.45 0.02 7.04
CA TYR A 38 2.07 1.39 6.69
C TYR A 38 1.49 2.10 7.89
N LYS A 39 1.97 3.30 8.18
CA LYS A 39 1.27 4.22 9.08
C LYS A 39 0.18 4.96 8.31
N ILE A 40 -1.09 4.67 8.61
CA ILE A 40 -2.23 5.37 8.02
C ILE A 40 -2.38 6.71 8.73
N ASP A 41 -1.66 7.69 8.22
CA ASP A 41 -1.60 9.06 8.74
C ASP A 41 -1.99 10.03 7.62
N ASN A 42 -3.30 10.18 7.40
CA ASN A 42 -3.81 11.08 6.37
C ASN A 42 -3.74 12.54 6.82
N ASP A 43 -3.72 13.45 5.85
CA ASP A 43 -3.80 14.89 6.11
C ASP A 43 -5.02 15.24 6.97
N LYS A 44 -4.85 16.18 7.91
CA LYS A 44 -5.91 16.58 8.84
C LYS A 44 -7.11 17.20 8.12
N SER A 45 -6.89 17.84 6.98
CA SER A 45 -7.96 18.43 6.16
C SER A 45 -8.97 17.41 5.63
N LEU A 46 -8.58 16.12 5.60
CA LEU A 46 -9.43 15.01 5.19
C LEU A 46 -10.35 14.49 6.31
N PHE A 47 -10.27 15.06 7.51
CA PHE A 47 -11.13 14.72 8.63
C PHE A 47 -12.12 15.85 8.88
N ARG A 48 -13.32 15.46 9.37
CA ARG A 48 -14.34 16.42 9.77
C ARG A 48 -13.75 17.42 10.79
N ASP A 49 -14.04 18.68 10.62
CA ASP A 49 -13.53 19.78 11.45
C ASP A 49 -11.99 19.89 11.43
N SER A 50 -11.33 19.35 10.39
CA SER A 50 -9.86 19.30 10.26
C SER A 50 -9.15 18.79 11.51
N LYS A 51 -9.82 17.93 12.28
CA LYS A 51 -9.34 17.42 13.57
C LYS A 51 -9.34 15.89 13.62
N ARG A 52 -8.15 15.33 13.83
CA ARG A 52 -8.03 13.92 14.17
C ARG A 52 -8.32 13.71 15.66
N THR A 53 -9.22 12.79 15.98
CA THR A 53 -9.59 12.47 17.36
C THR A 53 -8.96 11.18 17.88
N LYS A 54 -8.31 10.40 17.02
CA LYS A 54 -7.67 9.13 17.35
C LYS A 54 -6.26 9.05 16.78
N PRO A 55 -5.33 8.31 17.40
CA PRO A 55 -4.01 8.04 16.84
C PRO A 55 -4.08 7.42 15.43
N ALA A 56 -3.00 7.56 14.67
CA ALA A 56 -2.86 6.88 13.38
C ALA A 56 -2.86 5.36 13.57
N VAL A 57 -3.27 4.63 12.55
CA VAL A 57 -3.31 3.17 12.57
C VAL A 57 -2.09 2.61 11.86
N GLU A 58 -1.42 1.64 12.46
CA GLU A 58 -0.41 0.85 11.80
C GLU A 58 -1.05 -0.34 11.09
N PHE A 59 -0.86 -0.41 9.78
CA PHE A 59 -1.41 -1.43 8.92
C PHE A 59 -0.31 -2.32 8.35
N THR A 60 -0.35 -3.61 8.65
CA THR A 60 0.60 -4.61 8.17
C THR A 60 0.11 -5.19 6.84
N HIS A 61 0.46 -4.56 5.72
CA HIS A 61 0.02 -4.95 4.38
C HIS A 61 0.45 -6.38 4.04
N GLU A 62 1.73 -6.68 4.19
CA GLU A 62 2.29 -7.99 3.88
C GLU A 62 1.63 -9.14 4.66
N LYS A 63 1.24 -8.88 5.90
CA LYS A 63 0.51 -9.86 6.71
C LYS A 63 -0.85 -10.20 6.11
N HIS A 64 -1.57 -9.22 5.56
CA HIS A 64 -2.86 -9.43 4.91
C HIS A 64 -2.71 -10.15 3.58
N GLU A 65 -1.78 -9.69 2.74
CA GLU A 65 -1.53 -10.25 1.41
C GLU A 65 -0.90 -11.66 1.49
N LYS A 66 0.28 -11.77 2.10
CA LYS A 66 1.08 -13.00 2.04
C LYS A 66 0.65 -14.04 3.06
N LYS A 67 0.42 -13.63 4.32
CA LYS A 67 0.10 -14.58 5.38
C LYS A 67 -1.37 -15.00 5.36
N HIS A 68 -2.28 -14.07 5.15
CA HIS A 68 -3.72 -14.34 5.13
C HIS A 68 -4.27 -14.57 3.73
N LYS A 69 -3.48 -14.33 2.67
CA LYS A 69 -3.84 -14.53 1.26
C LYS A 69 -5.15 -13.83 0.88
N ILE A 70 -5.34 -12.63 1.40
CA ILE A 70 -6.50 -11.79 1.08
C ILE A 70 -6.30 -11.24 -0.33
N ASP A 71 -7.31 -11.39 -1.18
CA ASP A 71 -7.28 -10.86 -2.54
C ASP A 71 -7.09 -9.33 -2.54
N CYS A 72 -6.28 -8.83 -3.46
CA CYS A 72 -5.97 -7.41 -3.58
C CYS A 72 -7.23 -6.56 -3.75
N THR A 73 -8.23 -7.08 -4.48
CA THR A 73 -9.50 -6.40 -4.78
C THR A 73 -10.45 -6.31 -3.59
N GLU A 74 -10.20 -7.04 -2.50
CA GLU A 74 -10.94 -6.86 -1.24
C GLU A 74 -10.69 -5.48 -0.62
N CYS A 75 -9.51 -4.88 -0.90
CA CYS A 75 -9.11 -3.58 -0.39
C CYS A 75 -8.97 -2.52 -1.48
N HIS A 76 -8.39 -2.89 -2.63
CA HIS A 76 -8.12 -1.95 -3.73
C HIS A 76 -9.27 -1.95 -4.73
N HIS A 77 -9.71 -0.75 -5.09
CA HIS A 77 -10.81 -0.56 -6.03
C HIS A 77 -10.66 0.72 -6.86
N ASP A 78 -11.20 0.65 -8.07
CA ASP A 78 -11.52 1.79 -8.91
C ASP A 78 -12.89 1.49 -9.56
N TYR A 79 -13.95 2.11 -9.03
CA TYR A 79 -15.30 1.82 -9.51
C TYR A 79 -15.64 2.65 -10.74
N LYS A 80 -15.98 1.94 -11.83
CA LYS A 80 -16.58 2.50 -13.05
C LYS A 80 -17.91 1.79 -13.31
N ASP A 81 -18.96 2.54 -13.45
CA ASP A 81 -20.33 2.02 -13.67
C ASP A 81 -20.74 0.94 -12.66
N GLY A 82 -20.35 1.13 -11.38
CA GLY A 82 -20.68 0.22 -10.29
C GLY A 82 -19.84 -1.06 -10.23
N LYS A 83 -18.87 -1.24 -11.14
CA LYS A 83 -17.95 -2.40 -11.13
C LYS A 83 -16.56 -1.96 -10.69
N ASN A 84 -15.92 -2.77 -9.85
CA ASN A 84 -14.51 -2.59 -9.55
C ASN A 84 -13.69 -2.98 -10.78
N THR A 85 -12.97 -2.02 -11.35
CA THR A 85 -12.12 -2.22 -12.54
C THR A 85 -10.64 -2.30 -12.20
N TRP A 86 -10.25 -2.05 -10.95
CA TRP A 86 -8.87 -2.13 -10.51
C TRP A 86 -8.31 -3.56 -10.61
N LYS A 87 -7.07 -3.69 -11.05
CA LYS A 87 -6.34 -4.96 -11.18
C LYS A 87 -4.98 -4.85 -10.52
N GLN A 88 -4.45 -5.98 -10.08
CA GLN A 88 -3.07 -6.04 -9.56
C GLN A 88 -2.07 -5.52 -10.61
N GLY A 89 -1.23 -4.59 -10.19
CA GLY A 89 -0.30 -3.86 -11.06
C GLY A 89 -0.79 -2.46 -11.47
N ASP A 90 -2.07 -2.16 -11.29
CA ASP A 90 -2.57 -0.80 -11.49
C ASP A 90 -2.08 0.13 -10.40
N LYS A 91 -2.07 1.44 -10.69
CA LYS A 91 -1.73 2.46 -9.70
C LYS A 91 -2.67 2.38 -8.50
N VAL A 92 -2.11 2.30 -7.31
CA VAL A 92 -2.86 2.39 -6.05
C VAL A 92 -2.99 3.86 -5.64
N LEU A 93 -4.21 4.37 -5.64
CA LEU A 93 -4.54 5.70 -5.11
C LEU A 93 -4.75 5.62 -3.59
N LYS A 94 -4.35 6.68 -2.87
CA LYS A 94 -4.66 6.78 -1.43
C LYS A 94 -6.16 6.96 -1.24
N CYS A 95 -6.74 6.34 -0.22
CA CYS A 95 -8.18 6.45 0.05
C CYS A 95 -8.67 7.91 0.09
N GLY A 96 -7.87 8.83 0.66
CA GLY A 96 -8.17 10.26 0.74
C GLY A 96 -8.18 11.01 -0.59
N GLU A 97 -7.68 10.42 -1.68
CA GLU A 97 -7.79 11.03 -3.01
C GLU A 97 -9.24 11.03 -3.51
N CYS A 98 -10.02 10.02 -3.13
CA CYS A 98 -11.43 9.88 -3.50
C CYS A 98 -12.41 10.06 -2.34
N HIS A 99 -12.06 9.64 -1.12
CA HIS A 99 -12.90 9.75 0.07
C HIS A 99 -12.51 10.99 0.90
N LYS A 100 -13.44 11.90 1.12
CA LYS A 100 -13.20 13.18 1.81
C LYS A 100 -13.73 13.17 3.25
N ALA A 101 -13.58 14.28 3.97
CA ALA A 101 -14.09 14.44 5.33
C ALA A 101 -15.64 14.36 5.41
N VAL A 102 -16.31 14.79 4.34
CA VAL A 102 -17.75 14.74 4.17
C VAL A 102 -18.12 13.89 2.97
N GLU A 103 -19.35 13.40 2.95
CA GLU A 103 -19.85 12.61 1.81
C GLU A 103 -19.98 13.48 0.56
N GLU A 104 -19.48 12.98 -0.56
CA GLU A 104 -19.58 13.61 -1.87
C GLU A 104 -20.34 12.69 -2.83
N GLY A 105 -21.57 13.02 -3.10
CA GLY A 105 -22.46 12.19 -3.90
C GLY A 105 -22.69 10.83 -3.25
N LYS A 106 -22.31 9.75 -3.96
CA LYS A 106 -22.40 8.37 -3.46
C LYS A 106 -21.13 7.89 -2.73
N LYS A 107 -20.10 8.74 -2.61
CA LYS A 107 -18.85 8.38 -1.96
C LYS A 107 -18.95 8.61 -0.46
N MET A 108 -18.73 7.56 0.31
CA MET A 108 -18.68 7.64 1.78
C MET A 108 -17.48 8.48 2.24
N THR A 109 -17.55 8.97 3.48
CA THR A 109 -16.42 9.68 4.09
C THR A 109 -15.18 8.81 4.20
N LEU A 110 -14.00 9.44 4.28
CA LEU A 110 -12.72 8.75 4.48
C LEU A 110 -12.73 7.84 5.73
N GLN A 111 -13.30 8.32 6.83
CA GLN A 111 -13.44 7.54 8.05
C GLN A 111 -14.27 6.29 7.81
N ASN A 112 -15.43 6.43 7.16
CA ASN A 112 -16.32 5.30 6.88
C ASN A 112 -15.67 4.32 5.88
N ALA A 113 -14.92 4.81 4.89
CA ALA A 113 -14.21 3.97 3.95
C ALA A 113 -13.20 3.05 4.67
N TYR A 114 -12.37 3.60 5.57
CA TYR A 114 -11.47 2.77 6.37
C TYR A 114 -12.20 1.82 7.31
N HIS A 115 -13.21 2.30 8.03
CA HIS A 115 -13.94 1.45 8.96
C HIS A 115 -14.64 0.29 8.26
N LYS A 116 -15.29 0.55 7.13
CA LYS A 116 -15.93 -0.50 6.32
C LYS A 116 -14.91 -1.51 5.81
N ASN A 117 -13.79 -1.04 5.31
CA ASN A 117 -12.78 -1.92 4.72
C ASN A 117 -12.06 -2.77 5.77
N CYS A 118 -11.69 -2.19 6.91
CA CYS A 118 -10.90 -2.87 7.94
C CYS A 118 -11.78 -3.48 9.04
N LYS A 119 -12.52 -2.63 9.78
CA LYS A 119 -13.29 -3.04 10.96
C LYS A 119 -14.43 -3.98 10.61
N ASP A 120 -15.19 -3.69 9.55
CA ASP A 120 -16.34 -4.52 9.19
C ASP A 120 -15.90 -5.90 8.67
N CYS A 121 -14.79 -5.97 7.91
CA CYS A 121 -14.20 -7.23 7.51
C CYS A 121 -13.78 -8.06 8.73
N HIS A 122 -13.06 -7.47 9.70
CA HIS A 122 -12.65 -8.15 10.92
C HIS A 122 -13.85 -8.59 11.77
N THR A 123 -14.90 -7.77 11.84
CA THR A 123 -16.13 -8.10 12.58
C THR A 123 -16.85 -9.28 11.92
N ARG A 124 -16.99 -9.27 10.60
CA ARG A 124 -17.57 -10.39 9.84
C ARG A 124 -16.81 -11.68 10.10
N LEU A 125 -15.49 -11.67 9.98
CA LEU A 125 -14.65 -12.86 10.24
C LEU A 125 -14.83 -13.37 11.67
N LYS A 126 -14.92 -12.46 12.66
CA LYS A 126 -15.18 -12.82 14.06
C LYS A 126 -16.56 -13.47 14.23
N THR A 127 -17.59 -12.93 13.60
CA THR A 127 -18.95 -13.51 13.63
C THR A 127 -18.98 -14.90 13.01
N ASP A 128 -18.19 -15.10 11.95
CA ASP A 128 -18.05 -16.42 11.29
C ASP A 128 -17.16 -17.41 12.07
N GLY A 129 -16.72 -17.07 13.28
CA GLY A 129 -15.85 -17.91 14.10
C GLY A 129 -14.41 -18.05 13.57
N LYS A 130 -14.02 -17.21 12.63
CA LYS A 130 -12.68 -17.25 12.00
C LYS A 130 -11.68 -16.42 12.79
N LYS A 131 -10.39 -16.78 12.68
CA LYS A 131 -9.29 -15.91 13.14
C LYS A 131 -9.38 -14.55 12.45
N THR A 132 -9.32 -13.48 13.25
CA THR A 132 -9.44 -12.12 12.73
C THR A 132 -8.43 -11.17 13.40
N GLY A 133 -8.31 -9.97 12.84
CA GLY A 133 -7.59 -8.85 13.43
C GLY A 133 -8.45 -8.08 14.46
N PRO A 134 -7.98 -6.90 14.89
CA PRO A 134 -8.63 -6.08 15.90
C PRO A 134 -10.02 -5.59 15.43
N THR A 135 -10.98 -5.58 16.38
CA THR A 135 -12.35 -5.10 16.14
C THR A 135 -12.75 -3.89 17.01
N LEU A 136 -11.93 -3.57 18.03
CA LEU A 136 -12.20 -2.46 18.95
C LEU A 136 -11.36 -1.23 18.62
N CYS A 137 -11.89 -0.04 18.91
CA CYS A 137 -11.21 1.23 18.61
C CYS A 137 -9.77 1.30 19.13
N ALA A 138 -9.56 0.97 20.40
CA ALA A 138 -8.25 1.06 21.05
C ALA A 138 -7.24 -0.01 20.56
N GLN A 139 -7.70 -1.04 19.88
CA GLN A 139 -6.83 -2.08 19.32
C GLN A 139 -6.25 -1.65 17.96
N CYS A 140 -6.96 -0.78 17.24
CA CYS A 140 -6.50 -0.21 15.97
C CYS A 140 -5.80 1.13 16.19
N HIS A 141 -6.38 1.99 17.04
CA HIS A 141 -5.89 3.33 17.35
C HIS A 141 -5.06 3.28 18.65
N VAL A 142 -3.87 2.71 18.57
CA VAL A 142 -2.96 2.60 19.70
C VAL A 142 -2.23 3.92 19.88
N ALA A 143 -2.22 4.47 21.11
CA ALA A 143 -1.43 5.66 21.40
C ALA A 143 0.07 5.34 21.29
N ASP A 144 0.84 6.27 20.74
CA ASP A 144 2.30 6.16 20.73
C ASP A 144 2.78 6.01 22.18
N LYS A 145 3.60 5.00 22.45
CA LYS A 145 4.26 4.89 23.76
C LYS A 145 5.19 6.09 23.93
N LYS A 146 4.92 6.91 24.93
CA LYS A 146 5.81 7.99 25.35
C LYS A 146 7.10 7.43 25.89
#